data_7934a23fbf388194cfd2e2b623687130
#
_entry.id   7934a23fbf388194cfd2e2b623687130
#
_cell.length_a   1.000
_cell.length_b   1.000
_cell.length_c   1.000
_cell.angle_alpha   90.00
_cell.angle_beta   90.00
_cell.angle_gamma   90.00
#
_symmetry.space_group_name_H-M   'P 1'
#
loop_
_entity.id
_entity.type
_entity.pdbx_description
1 polymer ?
#
loop_
_entity_poly.entity_id
_entity_poly.type
_entity_poly.pdbx_seq_one_letter_code
_entity_poly.pdbx_strand_id
1 'polypeptide(L)'
;MTRTAAATPAAIVVSEDAFTDDVRYEDLVAAVDVVITKPGYGIIAECIANDTAMLYTTRGHFPEYDILVEEMPKYVRSAFFSHDDLFNGKWETHLDKLLNQAKLKKKPETNGADVAAEILLKALDKPPKKPRGRPKLKI
;
A
#
# COMPACT_ATOMS: atom_id res chain seq x y z
N MET A 1 24.30 17.83 -25.36
CA MET A 1 24.18 16.37 -25.20
C MET A 1 22.74 16.00 -25.47
N THR A 2 22.46 15.50 -26.64
CA THR A 2 21.11 15.07 -27.07
C THR A 2 20.79 13.75 -26.37
N ARG A 3 19.82 13.76 -25.51
CA ARG A 3 19.27 12.55 -24.88
C ARG A 3 18.50 11.80 -25.97
N THR A 4 19.06 10.70 -26.47
CA THR A 4 18.38 9.79 -27.36
C THR A 4 17.11 9.29 -26.63
N ALA A 5 15.95 9.50 -27.25
CA ALA A 5 14.71 8.95 -26.72
C ALA A 5 14.87 7.43 -26.62
N ALA A 6 14.98 6.92 -25.40
CA ALA A 6 14.92 5.47 -25.20
C ALA A 6 13.56 5.00 -25.69
N ALA A 7 13.54 3.99 -26.54
CA ALA A 7 12.31 3.32 -26.97
C ALA A 7 11.51 2.94 -25.71
N THR A 8 10.26 3.35 -25.65
CA THR A 8 9.35 2.94 -24.56
C THR A 8 9.40 1.42 -24.50
N PRO A 9 9.81 0.83 -23.38
CA PRO A 9 9.84 -0.62 -23.28
C PRO A 9 8.43 -1.16 -23.52
N ALA A 10 8.32 -2.20 -24.32
CA ALA A 10 7.06 -2.88 -24.51
C ALA A 10 6.50 -3.28 -23.14
N ALA A 11 5.20 -3.07 -22.93
CA ALA A 11 4.56 -3.49 -21.70
C ALA A 11 4.73 -5.00 -21.51
N ILE A 12 5.19 -5.41 -20.33
CA ILE A 12 5.27 -6.82 -19.95
C ILE A 12 4.00 -7.14 -19.17
N VAL A 13 3.22 -8.10 -19.67
CA VAL A 13 2.05 -8.63 -18.95
C VAL A 13 2.50 -9.87 -18.20
N VAL A 14 2.36 -9.82 -16.86
CA VAL A 14 2.62 -10.96 -15.98
C VAL A 14 1.27 -11.57 -15.61
N SER A 15 1.03 -12.84 -16.01
CA SER A 15 -0.17 -13.57 -15.63
C SER A 15 -0.02 -14.19 -14.23
N GLU A 16 -1.14 -14.57 -13.61
CA GLU A 16 -1.13 -15.26 -12.30
C GLU A 16 -0.30 -16.56 -12.33
N ASP A 17 -0.26 -17.24 -13.47
CA ASP A 17 0.53 -18.48 -13.65
C ASP A 17 2.05 -18.25 -13.58
N ALA A 18 2.50 -16.99 -13.67
CA ALA A 18 3.92 -16.66 -13.55
C ALA A 18 4.38 -16.61 -12.08
N PHE A 19 3.46 -16.59 -11.12
CA PHE A 19 3.79 -16.65 -9.70
C PHE A 19 4.03 -18.12 -9.30
N THR A 20 5.13 -18.32 -8.61
CA THR A 20 5.57 -19.62 -8.09
C THR A 20 5.92 -19.48 -6.63
N ASP A 21 6.32 -20.57 -5.98
CA ASP A 21 6.83 -20.50 -4.60
C ASP A 21 8.09 -19.63 -4.48
N ASP A 22 8.82 -19.47 -5.60
CA ASP A 22 10.05 -18.67 -5.66
C ASP A 22 9.83 -17.20 -6.06
N VAL A 23 8.71 -16.87 -6.71
CA VAL A 23 8.38 -15.50 -7.18
C VAL A 23 6.96 -15.16 -6.77
N ARG A 24 6.83 -14.21 -5.86
CA ARG A 24 5.56 -13.77 -5.31
C ARG A 24 5.23 -12.35 -5.76
N TYR A 25 3.99 -11.95 -5.56
CA TYR A 25 3.52 -10.60 -5.86
C TYR A 25 4.36 -9.52 -5.15
N GLU A 26 4.72 -9.76 -3.90
CA GLU A 26 5.53 -8.85 -3.09
C GLU A 26 6.90 -8.59 -3.71
N ASP A 27 7.48 -9.58 -4.38
CA ASP A 27 8.77 -9.45 -5.05
C ASP A 27 8.68 -8.49 -6.25
N LEU A 28 7.54 -8.44 -6.94
CA LEU A 28 7.30 -7.45 -7.99
C LEU A 28 7.20 -6.04 -7.41
N VAL A 29 6.53 -5.87 -6.27
CA VAL A 29 6.43 -4.57 -5.60
C VAL A 29 7.81 -4.10 -5.15
N ALA A 30 8.65 -5.01 -4.66
CA ALA A 30 10.02 -4.71 -4.25
C ALA A 30 10.94 -4.33 -5.43
N ALA A 31 10.65 -4.82 -6.63
CA ALA A 31 11.49 -4.63 -7.81
C ALA A 31 11.21 -3.33 -8.59
N VAL A 32 10.18 -2.57 -8.21
CA VAL A 32 9.78 -1.36 -8.94
C VAL A 32 9.93 -0.08 -8.10
N ASP A 33 10.14 1.05 -8.77
CA ASP A 33 10.20 2.36 -8.09
C ASP A 33 8.81 2.91 -7.76
N VAL A 34 7.82 2.59 -8.60
CA VAL A 34 6.46 3.09 -8.48
C VAL A 34 5.44 2.01 -8.81
N VAL A 35 4.44 1.88 -7.95
CA VAL A 35 3.23 1.08 -8.21
C VAL A 35 2.08 2.00 -8.59
N ILE A 36 1.39 1.70 -9.68
CA ILE A 36 0.17 2.39 -10.11
C ILE A 36 -1.03 1.51 -9.75
N THR A 37 -1.91 1.96 -8.86
CA THR A 37 -2.95 1.10 -8.31
C THR A 37 -4.14 1.88 -7.72
N LYS A 38 -5.16 1.15 -7.28
CA LYS A 38 -6.20 1.65 -6.36
C LYS A 38 -5.71 1.45 -4.92
N PRO A 39 -5.90 2.43 -4.01
CA PRO A 39 -5.44 2.28 -2.64
C PRO A 39 -6.20 1.17 -1.92
N GLY A 40 -5.45 0.37 -1.18
CA GLY A 40 -5.95 -0.72 -0.34
C GLY A 40 -4.90 -1.10 0.69
N TYR A 41 -5.31 -1.69 1.81
CA TYR A 41 -4.41 -1.97 2.94
C TYR A 41 -3.23 -2.86 2.55
N GLY A 42 -3.46 -3.92 1.77
CA GLY A 42 -2.40 -4.84 1.36
C GLY A 42 -1.32 -4.14 0.54
N ILE A 43 -1.69 -3.52 -0.59
CA ILE A 43 -0.71 -2.86 -1.45
C ILE A 43 -0.01 -1.68 -0.78
N ILE A 44 -0.69 -0.96 0.13
CA ILE A 44 -0.06 0.10 0.91
C ILE A 44 0.99 -0.49 1.86
N ALA A 45 0.68 -1.59 2.54
CA ALA A 45 1.62 -2.27 3.42
C ALA A 45 2.86 -2.75 2.66
N GLU A 46 2.67 -3.32 1.46
CA GLU A 46 3.78 -3.74 0.59
C GLU A 46 4.64 -2.56 0.14
N CYS A 47 4.03 -1.46 -0.27
CA CYS A 47 4.75 -0.25 -0.65
C CYS A 47 5.55 0.34 0.53
N ILE A 48 5.00 0.31 1.75
CA ILE A 48 5.70 0.74 2.97
C ILE A 48 6.90 -0.16 3.27
N ALA A 49 6.71 -1.48 3.20
CA ALA A 49 7.75 -2.45 3.50
C ALA A 49 8.95 -2.32 2.55
N ASN A 50 8.70 -2.04 1.27
CA ASN A 50 9.69 -2.01 0.20
C ASN A 50 10.19 -0.60 -0.16
N ASP A 51 9.70 0.47 0.50
CA ASP A 51 10.00 1.89 0.15
C ASP A 51 9.59 2.25 -1.29
N THR A 52 8.61 1.54 -1.83
CA THR A 52 8.08 1.73 -3.19
C THR A 52 7.07 2.87 -3.19
N ALA A 53 7.17 3.81 -4.11
CA ALA A 53 6.23 4.92 -4.21
C ALA A 53 4.90 4.46 -4.85
N MET A 54 3.81 5.15 -4.51
CA MET A 54 2.48 4.80 -5.00
C MET A 54 1.84 5.95 -5.78
N LEU A 55 1.50 5.70 -7.03
CA LEU A 55 0.62 6.56 -7.80
C LEU A 55 -0.77 5.93 -7.79
N TYR A 56 -1.75 6.62 -7.22
CA TYR A 56 -3.06 6.01 -6.98
C TYR A 56 -4.22 6.77 -7.61
N THR A 57 -5.26 6.04 -7.95
CA THR A 57 -6.52 6.57 -8.49
C THR A 57 -7.68 6.26 -7.56
N THR A 58 -8.88 6.72 -7.89
CA THR A 58 -10.06 6.45 -7.07
C THR A 58 -10.40 4.95 -7.04
N ARG A 59 -10.94 4.50 -5.90
CA ARG A 59 -11.40 3.11 -5.72
C ARG A 59 -12.93 2.97 -5.93
N GLY A 60 -13.62 4.07 -6.25
CA GLY A 60 -15.08 4.09 -6.24
C GLY A 60 -15.64 4.17 -4.81
N HIS A 61 -16.83 3.61 -4.59
CA HIS A 61 -17.45 3.65 -3.27
C HIS A 61 -16.80 2.65 -2.31
N PHE A 62 -15.87 3.15 -1.51
CA PHE A 62 -15.19 2.40 -0.47
C PHE A 62 -15.23 3.23 0.83
N PRO A 63 -15.95 2.79 1.87
CA PRO A 63 -16.25 3.62 3.04
C PRO A 63 -15.03 4.17 3.78
N GLU A 64 -13.90 3.47 3.72
CA GLU A 64 -12.66 3.84 4.41
C GLU A 64 -11.71 4.65 3.51
N TYR A 65 -12.11 4.93 2.25
CA TYR A 65 -11.23 5.55 1.25
C TYR A 65 -10.65 6.88 1.71
N ASP A 66 -11.50 7.77 2.22
CA ASP A 66 -11.09 9.12 2.60
C ASP A 66 -10.05 9.10 3.73
N ILE A 67 -10.29 8.28 4.76
CA ILE A 67 -9.37 8.10 5.87
C ILE A 67 -8.05 7.50 5.38
N LEU A 68 -8.13 6.49 4.51
CA LEU A 68 -6.97 5.79 3.99
C LEU A 68 -6.06 6.72 3.18
N VAL A 69 -6.62 7.54 2.29
CA VAL A 69 -5.83 8.45 1.44
C VAL A 69 -5.32 9.67 2.20
N GLU A 70 -6.00 10.10 3.27
CA GLU A 70 -5.53 11.15 4.16
C GLU A 70 -4.31 10.70 4.98
N GLU A 71 -4.32 9.47 5.48
CA GLU A 71 -3.25 8.93 6.32
C GLU A 71 -2.04 8.42 5.50
N MET A 72 -2.26 7.85 4.33
CA MET A 72 -1.26 7.18 3.50
C MET A 72 0.02 8.00 3.26
N PRO A 73 -0.02 9.33 2.96
CA PRO A 73 1.18 10.12 2.70
C PRO A 73 2.15 10.22 3.90
N LYS A 74 1.70 9.89 5.10
CA LYS A 74 2.55 9.86 6.30
C LYS A 74 3.49 8.64 6.32
N TYR A 75 3.17 7.61 5.54
CA TYR A 75 3.82 6.30 5.59
C TYR A 75 4.44 5.85 4.27
N VAL A 76 3.95 6.37 3.15
CA VAL A 76 4.44 6.05 1.81
C VAL A 76 4.40 7.29 0.91
N ARG A 77 5.42 7.45 0.08
CA ARG A 77 5.42 8.50 -0.95
C ARG A 77 4.28 8.20 -1.92
N SER A 78 3.34 9.10 -2.04
CA SER A 78 2.14 8.85 -2.83
C SER A 78 1.61 10.10 -3.51
N ALA A 79 0.97 9.91 -4.64
CA ALA A 79 0.27 10.97 -5.36
C ALA A 79 -0.99 10.42 -6.02
N PHE A 80 -2.02 11.25 -6.03
CA PHE A 80 -3.25 10.96 -6.76
C PHE A 80 -3.11 11.35 -8.23
N PHE A 81 -3.71 10.55 -9.12
CA PHE A 81 -3.98 10.95 -10.49
C PHE A 81 -5.35 10.45 -10.95
N SER A 82 -5.95 11.16 -11.91
CA SER A 82 -7.29 10.86 -12.34
C SER A 82 -7.36 9.61 -13.24
N HIS A 83 -8.54 9.00 -13.35
CA HIS A 83 -8.78 7.96 -14.35
C HIS A 83 -8.54 8.47 -15.77
N ASP A 84 -8.91 9.74 -16.05
CA ASP A 84 -8.71 10.34 -17.36
C ASP A 84 -7.22 10.42 -17.72
N ASP A 85 -6.36 10.83 -16.78
CA ASP A 85 -4.91 10.84 -17.00
C ASP A 85 -4.34 9.43 -17.15
N LEU A 86 -4.86 8.47 -16.36
CA LEU A 86 -4.49 7.06 -16.46
C LEU A 86 -4.76 6.51 -17.86
N PHE A 87 -5.99 6.66 -18.37
CA PHE A 87 -6.39 6.08 -19.64
C PHE A 87 -5.88 6.85 -20.86
N ASN A 88 -5.59 8.16 -20.70
CA ASN A 88 -5.00 8.97 -21.76
C ASN A 88 -3.47 8.97 -21.79
N GLY A 89 -2.82 8.15 -20.95
CA GLY A 89 -1.36 8.02 -20.92
C GLY A 89 -0.61 9.25 -20.40
N LYS A 90 -1.26 10.12 -19.63
CA LYS A 90 -0.66 11.35 -19.08
C LYS A 90 0.08 11.10 -17.78
N TRP A 91 0.97 10.14 -17.77
CA TRP A 91 1.61 9.65 -16.54
C TRP A 91 2.90 10.40 -16.18
N GLU A 92 3.65 10.87 -17.19
CA GLU A 92 5.00 11.41 -17.04
C GLU A 92 5.08 12.50 -15.97
N THR A 93 4.19 13.50 -16.06
CA THR A 93 4.17 14.61 -15.09
C THR A 93 3.85 14.13 -13.66
N HIS A 94 2.97 13.14 -13.52
CA HIS A 94 2.62 12.58 -12.20
C HIS A 94 3.76 11.74 -11.63
N LEU A 95 4.42 10.95 -12.46
CA LEU A 95 5.58 10.16 -12.08
C LEU A 95 6.75 11.06 -11.67
N ASP A 96 7.05 12.08 -12.47
CA ASP A 96 8.12 13.04 -12.15
C ASP A 96 7.88 13.74 -10.81
N LYS A 97 6.66 14.21 -10.56
CA LYS A 97 6.30 14.83 -9.28
C LYS A 97 6.46 13.85 -8.12
N LEU A 98 6.03 12.60 -8.29
CA LEU A 98 6.10 11.57 -7.26
C LEU A 98 7.55 11.19 -6.96
N LEU A 99 8.36 10.95 -7.98
CA LEU A 99 9.76 10.55 -7.84
C LEU A 99 10.62 11.66 -7.23
N ASN A 100 10.26 12.94 -7.46
CA ASN A 100 10.91 14.09 -6.87
C ASN A 100 10.43 14.44 -5.44
N GLN A 101 9.45 13.70 -4.89
CA GLN A 101 9.09 13.88 -3.48
C GLN A 101 10.26 13.53 -2.56
N ALA A 102 10.41 14.30 -1.50
CA ALA A 102 11.40 13.98 -0.47
C ALA A 102 11.10 12.60 0.16
N LYS A 103 12.14 11.84 0.42
CA LYS A 103 11.99 10.57 1.17
C LYS A 103 11.42 10.83 2.55
N LEU A 104 10.62 9.89 3.04
CA LEU A 104 10.06 9.98 4.37
C LEU A 104 11.17 10.00 5.42
N LYS A 105 11.05 10.91 6.38
CA LYS A 105 12.06 11.07 7.44
C LYS A 105 12.15 9.88 8.38
N LYS A 106 11.05 9.15 8.54
CA LYS A 106 10.96 7.98 9.41
C LYS A 106 10.30 6.84 8.63
N LYS A 107 11.01 5.73 8.51
CA LYS A 107 10.42 4.51 7.98
C LYS A 107 9.53 3.89 9.06
N PRO A 108 8.28 3.51 8.74
CA PRO A 108 7.42 2.77 9.66
C PRO A 108 8.04 1.42 10.05
N GLU A 109 7.72 0.94 11.24
CA GLU A 109 8.07 -0.43 11.65
C GLU A 109 7.22 -1.43 10.87
N THR A 110 7.86 -2.50 10.39
CA THR A 110 7.21 -3.55 9.57
C THR A 110 7.11 -4.90 10.29
N ASN A 111 7.31 -4.90 11.62
CA ASN A 111 7.27 -6.08 12.51
C ASN A 111 5.88 -6.32 13.13
N GLY A 112 4.80 -5.91 12.46
CA GLY A 112 3.44 -6.00 12.99
C GLY A 112 3.01 -7.39 13.43
N ALA A 113 3.49 -8.45 12.77
CA ALA A 113 3.22 -9.83 13.16
C ALA A 113 3.82 -10.18 14.53
N ASP A 114 5.05 -9.76 14.79
CA ASP A 114 5.74 -10.01 16.07
C ASP A 114 5.03 -9.25 17.21
N VAL A 115 4.70 -7.98 16.96
CA VAL A 115 3.94 -7.15 17.92
C VAL A 115 2.57 -7.77 18.21
N ALA A 116 1.85 -8.25 17.20
CA ALA A 116 0.57 -8.92 17.40
C ALA A 116 0.73 -10.22 18.21
N ALA A 117 1.75 -11.03 17.92
CA ALA A 117 2.04 -12.25 18.67
C ALA A 117 2.32 -11.95 20.15
N GLU A 118 3.15 -10.93 20.44
CA GLU A 118 3.41 -10.51 21.82
C GLU A 118 2.15 -10.06 22.56
N ILE A 119 1.27 -9.27 21.88
CA ILE A 119 0.01 -8.83 22.48
C ILE A 119 -0.89 -10.02 22.82
N LEU A 120 -0.98 -10.99 21.90
CA LEU A 120 -1.77 -12.20 22.11
C LEU A 120 -1.23 -13.04 23.26
N LEU A 121 0.07 -13.29 23.32
CA LEU A 121 0.69 -14.02 24.43
C LEU A 121 0.46 -13.34 25.78
N LYS A 122 0.68 -12.04 25.86
CA LYS A 122 0.37 -11.25 27.07
C LYS A 122 -1.11 -11.29 27.46
N ALA A 123 -2.02 -11.46 26.51
CA ALA A 123 -3.45 -11.60 26.76
C ALA A 123 -3.83 -12.98 27.30
N LEU A 124 -3.14 -14.03 26.86
CA LEU A 124 -3.33 -15.40 27.34
C LEU A 124 -2.86 -15.58 28.80
N ASP A 125 -1.80 -14.87 29.21
CA ASP A 125 -1.28 -14.91 30.57
C ASP A 125 -2.17 -14.18 31.59
N LYS A 126 -3.17 -13.44 31.12
CA LYS A 126 -4.12 -12.74 32.00
C LYS A 126 -5.25 -13.68 32.42
N PRO A 127 -5.62 -13.70 33.72
CA PRO A 127 -6.76 -14.51 34.15
C PRO A 127 -8.03 -14.07 33.40
N PRO A 128 -8.92 -15.02 33.06
CA PRO A 128 -10.12 -14.73 32.28
C PRO A 128 -10.97 -13.66 33.02
N LYS A 129 -11.33 -12.61 32.29
CA LYS A 129 -12.23 -11.58 32.83
C LYS A 129 -13.56 -12.24 33.18
N LYS A 130 -14.07 -12.00 34.38
CA LYS A 130 -15.41 -12.43 34.78
C LYS A 130 -16.40 -12.01 33.69
N PRO A 131 -17.31 -12.91 33.26
CA PRO A 131 -18.30 -12.59 32.25
C PRO A 131 -19.11 -11.35 32.71
N ARG A 132 -19.23 -10.34 31.85
CA ARG A 132 -20.12 -9.20 32.12
C ARG A 132 -21.52 -9.74 32.24
N GLY A 133 -22.15 -9.58 33.40
CA GLY A 133 -23.55 -9.96 33.61
C GLY A 133 -24.41 -9.35 32.51
N ARG A 134 -25.29 -10.14 31.91
CA ARG A 134 -26.25 -9.64 30.90
C ARG A 134 -27.05 -8.50 31.55
N PRO A 135 -27.20 -7.36 30.88
CA PRO A 135 -28.09 -6.32 31.39
C PRO A 135 -29.49 -6.94 31.61
N LYS A 136 -30.04 -6.81 32.81
CA LYS A 136 -31.42 -7.23 33.05
C LYS A 136 -32.33 -6.36 32.21
N LEU A 137 -33.01 -6.93 31.22
CA LEU A 137 -34.11 -6.26 30.53
C LEU A 137 -35.13 -5.87 31.59
N LYS A 138 -35.37 -4.60 31.78
CA LYS A 138 -36.55 -4.14 32.55
C LYS A 138 -37.72 -4.26 31.59
N ILE A 139 -38.58 -5.22 31.88
CA ILE A 139 -39.90 -5.38 31.26
C ILE A 139 -40.83 -4.38 31.96
#